data_02dc3fbf5cebe378a5dd811489a47db6
#
_entry.id   02dc3fbf5cebe378a5dd811489a47db6
#
_cell.length_a   1.000
_cell.length_b   1.000
_cell.length_c   1.000
_cell.angle_alpha   90.00
_cell.angle_beta   90.00
_cell.angle_gamma   90.00
#
_symmetry.space_group_name_H-M   'P 1'
#
loop_
_entity.id
_entity.type
_entity.pdbx_description
1 polymer ?
#
loop_
_entity_poly.entity_id
_entity_poly.type
_entity_poly.pdbx_seq_one_letter_code
_entity_poly.pdbx_strand_id
1 'polypeptide(L)'
;MEDENNIWNLPADDRRMHPQVGRGSSIGHHGEIFQGVYVNASNRLQRGLVSLMSGLFRAEAVFYPGSGSGITITPAWKMKAARAAQMALEHCKVGQHGGRLFLRNNIPPSWGLGSSTSDVTASIRAVGDAFGRTLSPRTVAEIAVKAEIASDSIMYTDRAVLFAQREGFVLEEFSQQLPPFEVLGFNTDPAGYETLGAPPARYSWWEIEAFRPLIGLLRKAVHTQDPKLVGRVASASAHINQRHLPKPHFDYLEKISENVQALGLQVAHSGTIVGLLFDPADVNLEEKCVEAKEHLAEIGIGSSWRLHISLDRSEHDGTPIPYDDTPLALQFTISGLGDPLEVTAVTAE
;
A
#
# COMPACT_ATOMS: atom_id res chain seq x y z
N MET A 1 -50.30 -16.68 5.78
CA MET A 1 -49.20 -17.31 5.00
C MET A 1 -48.96 -16.37 3.84
N GLU A 2 -48.23 -15.31 4.15
CA GLU A 2 -47.78 -14.34 3.15
C GLU A 2 -46.43 -14.80 2.61
N ASP A 3 -46.30 -14.70 1.35
CA ASP A 3 -45.35 -15.28 0.41
C ASP A 3 -43.89 -14.88 0.74
N GLU A 4 -43.11 -15.77 1.34
CA GLU A 4 -41.66 -15.61 1.60
C GLU A 4 -40.81 -15.66 0.31
N ASN A 5 -41.42 -15.81 -0.86
CA ASN A 5 -40.73 -16.00 -2.15
C ASN A 5 -40.52 -14.71 -2.98
N ASN A 6 -40.87 -13.54 -2.46
CA ASN A 6 -40.88 -12.31 -3.27
C ASN A 6 -39.67 -11.34 -3.03
N ILE A 7 -38.71 -11.72 -2.19
CA ILE A 7 -37.56 -10.86 -1.91
C ILE A 7 -36.56 -10.75 -3.07
N TRP A 8 -36.61 -11.70 -4.00
CA TRP A 8 -35.67 -11.76 -5.13
C TRP A 8 -36.12 -10.98 -6.37
N ASN A 9 -37.37 -10.48 -6.39
CA ASN A 9 -37.97 -9.76 -7.52
C ASN A 9 -38.16 -8.25 -7.27
N LEU A 10 -37.59 -7.69 -6.22
CA LEU A 10 -37.63 -6.25 -6.00
C LEU A 10 -36.73 -5.54 -7.03
N PRO A 11 -37.16 -4.38 -7.58
CA PRO A 11 -36.34 -3.56 -8.46
C PRO A 11 -35.02 -3.24 -7.80
N ALA A 12 -33.94 -3.09 -8.58
CA ALA A 12 -32.60 -2.84 -8.07
C ALA A 12 -32.48 -1.63 -7.13
N ASP A 13 -33.44 -0.70 -7.17
CA ASP A 13 -33.50 0.48 -6.31
C ASP A 13 -34.05 0.18 -4.91
N ASP A 14 -34.91 -0.80 -4.74
CA ASP A 14 -35.50 -1.16 -3.44
C ASP A 14 -34.56 -2.05 -2.59
N ARG A 15 -33.61 -2.76 -3.20
CA ARG A 15 -32.57 -3.51 -2.46
C ARG A 15 -31.63 -2.62 -1.65
N ARG A 16 -31.64 -1.30 -1.86
CA ARG A 16 -30.80 -0.30 -1.18
C ARG A 16 -31.29 0.07 0.23
N MET A 17 -32.44 -0.40 0.65
CA MET A 17 -33.09 0.02 1.90
C MET A 17 -32.79 -0.86 3.12
N HIS A 18 -32.21 -2.03 2.93
CA HIS A 18 -31.85 -2.93 4.04
C HIS A 18 -30.31 -3.09 4.10
N PRO A 19 -29.65 -2.38 5.04
CA PRO A 19 -28.21 -2.55 5.21
C PRO A 19 -27.88 -3.98 5.65
N GLN A 20 -26.89 -4.57 4.99
CA GLN A 20 -26.36 -5.91 5.30
C GLN A 20 -24.99 -5.79 5.95
N VAL A 21 -24.47 -6.90 6.48
CA VAL A 21 -23.08 -6.95 6.92
C VAL A 21 -22.17 -6.74 5.70
N GLY A 22 -21.43 -5.66 5.68
CA GLY A 22 -20.54 -5.34 4.58
C GLY A 22 -19.11 -5.80 4.82
N ARG A 23 -18.43 -6.19 3.73
CA ARG A 23 -17.04 -6.65 3.74
C ARG A 23 -16.20 -5.79 2.80
N GLY A 24 -14.98 -5.51 3.19
CA GLY A 24 -14.03 -4.78 2.38
C GLY A 24 -12.62 -5.29 2.61
N SER A 25 -11.83 -5.28 1.56
CA SER A 25 -10.42 -5.64 1.62
C SER A 25 -9.56 -4.62 0.90
N SER A 26 -8.29 -4.58 1.26
CA SER A 26 -7.27 -3.79 0.59
C SER A 26 -5.93 -4.51 0.65
N ILE A 27 -5.15 -4.36 -0.40
CA ILE A 27 -3.74 -4.76 -0.41
C ILE A 27 -2.88 -3.65 0.19
N GLY A 28 -1.65 -4.00 0.57
CA GLY A 28 -0.60 -3.04 0.89
C GLY A 28 0.31 -2.77 -0.31
N HIS A 29 1.46 -2.19 -0.02
CA HIS A 29 2.53 -1.97 -1.01
C HIS A 29 3.88 -2.28 -0.39
N HIS A 30 4.91 -2.38 -1.23
CA HIS A 30 6.29 -2.53 -0.79
C HIS A 30 7.10 -1.31 -1.24
N GLY A 31 6.82 -0.15 -0.63
CA GLY A 31 7.45 1.12 -0.97
C GLY A 31 7.07 1.68 -2.34
N GLU A 32 7.87 2.60 -2.86
CA GLU A 32 7.57 3.36 -4.07
C GLU A 32 8.67 3.20 -5.13
N ILE A 33 8.22 2.97 -6.36
CA ILE A 33 9.07 3.03 -7.56
C ILE A 33 9.47 4.48 -7.85
N PHE A 34 8.60 5.41 -7.54
CA PHE A 34 8.87 6.82 -7.71
C PHE A 34 8.20 7.64 -6.61
N GLN A 35 8.94 8.59 -6.08
CA GLN A 35 8.43 9.67 -5.26
C GLN A 35 9.14 10.95 -5.65
N GLY A 36 8.38 11.98 -5.97
CA GLY A 36 8.97 13.25 -6.40
C GLY A 36 8.05 14.43 -6.26
N VAL A 37 8.58 15.57 -6.66
CA VAL A 37 7.88 16.86 -6.70
C VAL A 37 8.04 17.46 -8.08
N TYR A 38 7.01 18.08 -8.59
CA TYR A 38 7.04 18.79 -9.86
C TYR A 38 6.13 20.03 -9.81
N VAL A 39 6.35 20.90 -10.76
CA VAL A 39 5.56 22.10 -10.96
C VAL A 39 4.34 21.73 -11.81
N ASN A 40 3.14 21.91 -11.27
CA ASN A 40 1.91 21.66 -12.00
C ASN A 40 1.56 22.83 -12.95
N ALA A 41 0.49 22.67 -13.73
CA ALA A 41 0.01 23.68 -14.69
C ALA A 41 -0.34 25.04 -14.05
N SER A 42 -0.60 25.07 -12.73
CA SER A 42 -0.86 26.29 -11.95
C SER A 42 0.40 26.86 -11.30
N ASN A 43 1.59 26.45 -11.74
CA ASN A 43 2.91 26.84 -11.21
C ASN A 43 3.07 26.58 -9.70
N ARG A 44 2.41 25.53 -9.18
CA ARG A 44 2.55 25.10 -7.78
C ARG A 44 3.31 23.78 -7.70
N LEU A 45 4.09 23.64 -6.63
CA LEU A 45 4.76 22.38 -6.33
C LEU A 45 3.73 21.33 -5.91
N GLN A 46 3.80 20.17 -6.54
CA GLN A 46 2.90 19.06 -6.28
C GLN A 46 3.71 17.78 -6.08
N ARG A 47 3.42 17.06 -5.01
CA ARG A 47 4.05 15.78 -4.71
C ARG A 47 3.28 14.66 -5.38
N GLY A 48 4.01 13.67 -5.86
CA GLY A 48 3.42 12.47 -6.42
C GLY A 48 4.27 11.25 -6.16
N LEU A 49 3.62 10.11 -6.07
CA LEU A 49 4.27 8.80 -5.88
C LEU A 49 3.65 7.75 -6.80
N VAL A 50 4.44 6.70 -7.04
CA VAL A 50 4.01 5.47 -7.72
C VAL A 50 4.37 4.32 -6.80
N SER A 51 3.35 3.73 -6.16
CA SER A 51 3.54 2.63 -5.20
C SER A 51 3.78 1.30 -5.91
N LEU A 52 4.66 0.46 -5.34
CA LEU A 52 4.84 -0.92 -5.74
C LEU A 52 3.87 -1.80 -4.94
N MET A 53 2.72 -2.09 -5.51
CA MET A 53 1.64 -2.83 -4.84
C MET A 53 2.04 -4.28 -4.56
N SER A 54 1.59 -4.82 -3.43
CA SER A 54 1.86 -6.20 -3.03
C SER A 54 0.63 -6.85 -2.41
N GLY A 55 0.22 -7.99 -2.97
CA GLY A 55 -0.88 -8.80 -2.46
C GLY A 55 -0.55 -9.60 -1.18
N LEU A 56 0.74 -9.70 -0.81
CA LEU A 56 1.17 -10.35 0.44
C LEU A 56 0.66 -9.59 1.67
N PHE A 57 0.59 -8.29 1.57
CA PHE A 57 0.15 -7.40 2.63
C PHE A 57 -1.32 -7.03 2.43
N ARG A 58 -2.15 -7.32 3.43
CA ARG A 58 -3.61 -7.14 3.33
C ARG A 58 -4.21 -6.57 4.60
N ALA A 59 -5.27 -5.78 4.41
CA ALA A 59 -6.22 -5.41 5.44
C ALA A 59 -7.62 -5.86 5.03
N GLU A 60 -8.40 -6.32 6.00
CA GLU A 60 -9.78 -6.73 5.85
C GLU A 60 -10.66 -5.99 6.85
N ALA A 61 -11.84 -5.61 6.43
CA ALA A 61 -12.81 -4.92 7.25
C ALA A 61 -14.18 -5.61 7.16
N VAL A 62 -14.85 -5.73 8.29
CA VAL A 62 -16.25 -6.14 8.36
C VAL A 62 -17.03 -5.04 9.06
N PHE A 63 -18.05 -4.53 8.40
CA PHE A 63 -18.92 -3.48 8.92
C PHE A 63 -20.30 -4.03 9.21
N TYR A 64 -20.75 -3.89 10.45
CA TYR A 64 -22.10 -4.21 10.92
C TYR A 64 -22.88 -2.91 11.08
N PRO A 65 -23.78 -2.59 10.13
CA PRO A 65 -24.63 -1.41 10.25
C PRO A 65 -25.48 -1.45 11.51
N GLY A 66 -25.66 -0.30 12.15
CA GLY A 66 -26.49 -0.13 13.36
C GLY A 66 -27.36 1.10 13.29
N SER A 67 -28.36 1.18 14.15
CA SER A 67 -29.17 2.36 14.36
C SER A 67 -28.40 3.41 15.15
N GLY A 68 -28.53 4.69 14.76
CA GLY A 68 -27.84 5.80 15.39
C GLY A 68 -26.54 6.18 14.67
N SER A 69 -25.99 7.33 15.03
CA SER A 69 -24.77 7.86 14.41
C SER A 69 -23.52 7.42 15.17
N GLY A 70 -22.44 7.23 14.43
CA GLY A 70 -21.11 6.94 14.97
C GLY A 70 -20.61 5.52 14.69
N ILE A 71 -19.29 5.41 14.67
CA ILE A 71 -18.58 4.15 14.40
C ILE A 71 -17.84 3.70 15.65
N THR A 72 -18.12 2.48 16.08
CA THR A 72 -17.29 1.76 17.05
C THR A 72 -16.35 0.84 16.28
N ILE A 73 -15.05 0.88 16.58
CA ILE A 73 -14.03 0.12 15.84
C ILE A 73 -13.27 -0.83 16.75
N THR A 74 -12.92 -1.99 16.20
CA THR A 74 -12.01 -2.95 16.81
C THR A 74 -10.90 -3.26 15.81
N PRO A 75 -9.61 -3.10 16.19
CA PRO A 75 -9.11 -2.58 17.47
C PRO A 75 -9.33 -1.06 17.63
N ALA A 76 -9.56 -0.62 18.87
CA ALA A 76 -10.02 0.75 19.18
C ALA A 76 -9.04 1.87 18.77
N TRP A 77 -7.75 1.57 18.63
CA TRP A 77 -6.73 2.56 18.24
C TRP A 77 -6.73 2.90 16.74
N LYS A 78 -7.45 2.17 15.89
CA LYS A 78 -7.54 2.37 14.44
C LYS A 78 -8.48 3.55 14.07
N MET A 79 -8.32 4.69 14.71
CA MET A 79 -9.25 5.84 14.59
C MET A 79 -9.35 6.44 13.19
N LYS A 80 -8.28 6.38 12.37
CA LYS A 80 -8.31 6.86 10.98
C LYS A 80 -9.30 6.05 10.14
N ALA A 81 -9.34 4.74 10.34
CA ALA A 81 -10.27 3.84 9.67
C ALA A 81 -11.73 4.08 10.14
N ALA A 82 -11.96 4.33 11.43
CA ALA A 82 -13.28 4.73 11.92
C ALA A 82 -13.77 6.03 11.29
N ARG A 83 -12.87 7.04 11.20
CA ARG A 83 -13.17 8.31 10.54
C ARG A 83 -13.49 8.11 9.05
N ALA A 84 -12.73 7.26 8.35
CA ALA A 84 -12.96 6.96 6.95
C ALA A 84 -14.31 6.25 6.73
N ALA A 85 -14.66 5.30 7.59
CA ALA A 85 -15.95 4.64 7.56
C ALA A 85 -17.12 5.62 7.76
N GLN A 86 -16.99 6.56 8.71
CA GLN A 86 -17.98 7.62 8.91
C GLN A 86 -18.14 8.49 7.66
N MET A 87 -17.05 8.93 7.05
CA MET A 87 -17.07 9.72 5.82
C MET A 87 -17.66 8.94 4.64
N ALA A 88 -17.44 7.60 4.58
CA ALA A 88 -18.05 6.74 3.58
C ALA A 88 -19.58 6.66 3.75
N LEU A 89 -20.10 6.57 4.99
CA LEU A 89 -21.54 6.64 5.28
C LEU A 89 -22.13 7.98 4.78
N GLU A 90 -21.47 9.08 5.05
CA GLU A 90 -21.87 10.41 4.59
C GLU A 90 -21.90 10.51 3.06
N HIS A 91 -20.83 10.02 2.41
CA HIS A 91 -20.73 9.98 0.94
C HIS A 91 -21.86 9.13 0.33
N CYS A 92 -22.17 7.99 0.94
CA CYS A 92 -23.27 7.12 0.54
C CYS A 92 -24.66 7.70 0.86
N LYS A 93 -24.75 8.86 1.52
CA LYS A 93 -26.01 9.48 1.96
C LYS A 93 -26.82 8.60 2.92
N VAL A 94 -26.11 7.85 3.75
CA VAL A 94 -26.67 6.98 4.79
C VAL A 94 -26.08 7.35 6.17
N GLY A 95 -25.69 8.58 6.35
CA GLY A 95 -25.04 9.11 7.56
C GLY A 95 -25.89 9.07 8.84
N GLN A 96 -27.21 8.76 8.72
CA GLN A 96 -28.08 8.45 9.87
C GLN A 96 -27.77 7.07 10.47
N HIS A 97 -27.06 6.22 9.78
CA HIS A 97 -26.58 4.93 10.29
C HIS A 97 -25.19 5.09 10.88
N GLY A 98 -24.95 4.38 11.96
CA GLY A 98 -23.63 4.09 12.50
C GLY A 98 -23.35 2.61 12.41
N GLY A 99 -22.49 2.10 13.27
CA GLY A 99 -22.24 0.67 13.31
C GLY A 99 -20.95 0.27 13.98
N ARG A 100 -20.66 -1.03 13.89
CA ARG A 100 -19.43 -1.62 14.40
C ARG A 100 -18.55 -2.04 13.24
N LEU A 101 -17.29 -1.61 13.29
CA LEU A 101 -16.27 -1.90 12.30
C LEU A 101 -15.20 -2.80 12.95
N PHE A 102 -14.95 -3.93 12.33
CA PHE A 102 -13.86 -4.84 12.73
C PHE A 102 -12.80 -4.82 11.65
N LEU A 103 -11.56 -4.65 12.08
CA LEU A 103 -10.39 -4.63 11.20
C LEU A 103 -9.42 -5.74 11.54
N ARG A 104 -8.87 -6.33 10.49
CA ARG A 104 -7.82 -7.31 10.52
C ARG A 104 -6.75 -6.93 9.50
N ASN A 105 -5.48 -6.98 9.90
CA ASN A 105 -4.40 -6.46 9.09
C ASN A 105 -3.11 -7.23 9.42
N ASN A 106 -2.42 -7.74 8.40
CA ASN A 106 -1.13 -8.41 8.54
C ASN A 106 0.05 -7.50 8.20
N ILE A 107 -0.17 -6.19 8.02
CA ILE A 107 0.86 -5.24 7.61
C ILE A 107 1.55 -4.66 8.84
N PRO A 108 2.86 -4.85 9.03
CA PRO A 108 3.59 -4.24 10.13
C PRO A 108 3.43 -2.72 10.15
N PRO A 109 3.03 -2.13 11.29
CA PRO A 109 2.89 -0.68 11.41
C PRO A 109 4.26 0.01 11.36
N SER A 110 4.29 1.26 10.90
CA SER A 110 5.50 2.12 10.87
C SER A 110 6.65 1.65 9.98
N TRP A 111 6.49 0.56 9.23
CA TRP A 111 7.49 0.05 8.30
C TRP A 111 7.43 0.71 6.92
N GLY A 112 6.33 1.37 6.58
CA GLY A 112 6.14 1.99 5.26
C GLY A 112 5.56 1.04 4.22
N LEU A 113 4.74 0.08 4.66
CA LEU A 113 4.07 -0.92 3.81
C LEU A 113 2.59 -0.60 3.55
N GLY A 114 2.14 0.61 3.89
CA GLY A 114 0.79 1.07 3.65
C GLY A 114 -0.28 0.59 4.65
N SER A 115 0.10 0.21 5.88
CA SER A 115 -0.82 -0.32 6.88
C SER A 115 -2.03 0.59 7.14
N SER A 116 -1.81 1.90 7.33
CA SER A 116 -2.90 2.87 7.58
C SER A 116 -3.83 2.99 6.37
N THR A 117 -3.26 3.18 5.17
CA THR A 117 -4.04 3.33 3.94
C THR A 117 -4.83 2.07 3.61
N SER A 118 -4.27 0.88 3.89
CA SER A 118 -4.97 -0.39 3.69
C SER A 118 -6.17 -0.53 4.64
N ASP A 119 -6.02 -0.20 5.93
CA ASP A 119 -7.11 -0.18 6.90
C ASP A 119 -8.25 0.76 6.47
N VAL A 120 -7.88 1.97 6.09
CA VAL A 120 -8.82 3.01 5.64
C VAL A 120 -9.55 2.56 4.38
N THR A 121 -8.84 2.05 3.39
CA THR A 121 -9.42 1.58 2.12
C THR A 121 -10.37 0.40 2.33
N ALA A 122 -9.97 -0.59 3.13
CA ALA A 122 -10.81 -1.74 3.48
C ALA A 122 -12.10 -1.28 4.19
N SER A 123 -11.99 -0.33 5.12
CA SER A 123 -13.13 0.22 5.86
C SER A 123 -14.12 0.96 4.97
N ILE A 124 -13.64 1.79 4.06
CA ILE A 124 -14.47 2.51 3.08
C ILE A 124 -15.23 1.49 2.20
N ARG A 125 -14.55 0.45 1.71
CA ARG A 125 -15.14 -0.60 0.89
C ARG A 125 -16.18 -1.40 1.65
N ALA A 126 -15.92 -1.75 2.92
CA ALA A 126 -16.87 -2.46 3.77
C ALA A 126 -18.16 -1.67 4.00
N VAL A 127 -18.05 -0.35 4.20
CA VAL A 127 -19.24 0.52 4.30
C VAL A 127 -19.99 0.55 2.97
N GLY A 128 -19.29 0.73 1.84
CA GLY A 128 -19.93 0.70 0.52
C GLY A 128 -20.69 -0.60 0.28
N ASP A 129 -20.07 -1.74 0.56
CA ASP A 129 -20.67 -3.07 0.40
C ASP A 129 -21.92 -3.26 1.26
N ALA A 130 -21.90 -2.80 2.52
CA ALA A 130 -23.05 -2.89 3.43
C ALA A 130 -24.32 -2.22 2.90
N PHE A 131 -24.17 -1.26 2.02
CA PHE A 131 -25.29 -0.52 1.39
C PHE A 131 -25.39 -0.79 -0.12
N GLY A 132 -24.80 -1.88 -0.62
CA GLY A 132 -24.85 -2.30 -2.01
C GLY A 132 -24.22 -1.31 -2.98
N ARG A 133 -23.18 -0.59 -2.56
CA ARG A 133 -22.50 0.45 -3.35
C ARG A 133 -21.04 0.09 -3.59
N THR A 134 -20.66 -0.02 -4.83
CA THR A 134 -19.24 -0.08 -5.23
C THR A 134 -18.72 1.34 -5.39
N LEU A 135 -17.81 1.73 -4.50
CA LEU A 135 -17.18 3.06 -4.56
C LEU A 135 -16.00 3.04 -5.54
N SER A 136 -15.93 4.06 -6.39
CA SER A 136 -14.84 4.18 -7.36
C SER A 136 -13.49 4.38 -6.65
N PRO A 137 -12.35 3.94 -7.26
CA PRO A 137 -11.02 4.21 -6.69
C PRO A 137 -10.79 5.69 -6.37
N ARG A 138 -11.29 6.60 -7.21
CA ARG A 138 -11.23 8.03 -6.97
C ARG A 138 -11.97 8.45 -5.69
N THR A 139 -13.19 7.96 -5.50
CA THR A 139 -13.96 8.25 -4.29
C THR A 139 -13.27 7.72 -3.04
N VAL A 140 -12.73 6.48 -3.12
CA VAL A 140 -11.95 5.89 -2.03
C VAL A 140 -10.74 6.76 -1.69
N ALA A 141 -9.97 7.20 -2.70
CA ALA A 141 -8.81 8.06 -2.52
C ALA A 141 -9.17 9.42 -1.87
N GLU A 142 -10.23 10.07 -2.33
CA GLU A 142 -10.70 11.34 -1.78
C GLU A 142 -11.11 11.22 -0.30
N ILE A 143 -11.76 10.13 0.08
CA ILE A 143 -12.13 9.85 1.48
C ILE A 143 -10.87 9.51 2.29
N ALA A 144 -9.99 8.64 1.78
CA ALA A 144 -8.78 8.22 2.46
C ALA A 144 -7.89 9.41 2.83
N VAL A 145 -7.58 10.28 1.88
CA VAL A 145 -6.76 11.47 2.15
C VAL A 145 -7.39 12.39 3.19
N LYS A 146 -8.71 12.58 3.17
CA LYS A 146 -9.40 13.36 4.20
C LYS A 146 -9.36 12.71 5.58
N ALA A 147 -9.34 11.38 5.64
CA ALA A 147 -9.29 10.63 6.89
C ALA A 147 -7.88 10.58 7.51
N GLU A 148 -6.83 10.50 6.69
CA GLU A 148 -5.45 10.26 7.16
C GLU A 148 -4.42 11.32 6.76
N ILE A 149 -4.82 12.40 6.05
CA ILE A 149 -4.00 13.55 5.59
C ILE A 149 -3.13 13.21 4.38
N ALA A 150 -2.61 12.00 4.27
CA ALA A 150 -1.88 11.51 3.11
C ALA A 150 -2.19 10.02 2.93
N SER A 151 -2.27 9.57 1.69
CA SER A 151 -2.65 8.21 1.33
C SER A 151 -1.77 7.69 0.20
N ASP A 152 -1.59 6.38 0.15
CA ASP A 152 -0.90 5.71 -0.97
C ASP A 152 -1.88 5.41 -2.10
N SER A 153 -1.37 4.96 -3.26
CA SER A 153 -2.21 4.74 -4.46
C SER A 153 -2.87 3.35 -4.52
N ILE A 154 -2.91 2.60 -3.42
CA ILE A 154 -3.31 1.18 -3.37
C ILE A 154 -4.76 0.87 -3.78
N MET A 155 -5.62 1.86 -3.87
CA MET A 155 -6.97 1.69 -4.39
C MET A 155 -7.03 1.56 -5.92
N TYR A 156 -5.96 1.91 -6.64
CA TYR A 156 -5.85 1.82 -8.10
C TYR A 156 -5.09 0.55 -8.49
N THR A 157 -5.77 -0.59 -8.51
CA THR A 157 -5.14 -1.91 -8.73
C THR A 157 -5.05 -2.35 -10.18
N ASP A 158 -5.71 -1.65 -11.10
CA ASP A 158 -5.82 -2.03 -12.51
C ASP A 158 -4.69 -1.48 -13.40
N ARG A 159 -3.99 -0.44 -12.93
CA ARG A 159 -2.85 0.18 -13.63
C ARG A 159 -1.95 0.93 -12.68
N ALA A 160 -0.72 1.20 -13.10
CA ALA A 160 0.16 2.09 -12.37
C ALA A 160 -0.32 3.53 -12.50
N VAL A 161 -0.26 4.30 -11.42
CA VAL A 161 -0.67 5.70 -11.37
C VAL A 161 0.38 6.56 -10.67
N LEU A 162 0.57 7.76 -11.17
CA LEU A 162 1.23 8.81 -10.43
C LEU A 162 0.18 9.52 -9.59
N PHE A 163 0.27 9.40 -8.28
CA PHE A 163 -0.77 9.78 -7.35
C PHE A 163 -0.35 10.94 -6.46
N ALA A 164 -1.19 11.96 -6.39
CA ALA A 164 -1.02 13.08 -5.45
C ALA A 164 -1.45 12.65 -4.05
N GLN A 165 -0.51 12.12 -3.26
CA GLN A 165 -0.80 11.48 -1.98
C GLN A 165 -1.43 12.37 -0.91
N ARG A 166 -1.34 13.70 -1.05
CA ARG A 166 -1.94 14.66 -0.11
C ARG A 166 -3.25 15.26 -0.61
N GLU A 167 -3.46 15.26 -1.91
CA GLU A 167 -4.65 15.82 -2.55
C GLU A 167 -5.68 14.74 -2.91
N GLY A 168 -5.28 13.47 -2.99
CA GLY A 168 -6.18 12.34 -3.20
C GLY A 168 -6.65 12.16 -4.64
N PHE A 169 -5.85 12.57 -5.63
CA PHE A 169 -6.20 12.36 -7.03
C PHE A 169 -5.02 11.88 -7.87
N VAL A 170 -5.33 11.27 -9.01
CA VAL A 170 -4.36 10.79 -9.97
C VAL A 170 -3.87 11.95 -10.82
N LEU A 171 -2.56 12.13 -10.87
CA LEU A 171 -1.89 13.13 -11.69
C LEU A 171 -1.67 12.62 -13.10
N GLU A 172 -1.34 11.33 -13.21
CA GLU A 172 -1.14 10.62 -14.47
C GLU A 172 -1.50 9.16 -14.30
N GLU A 173 -2.25 8.61 -15.24
CA GLU A 173 -2.46 7.18 -15.39
C GLU A 173 -1.48 6.65 -16.44
N PHE A 174 -0.70 5.64 -16.06
CA PHE A 174 0.16 4.96 -17.04
C PHE A 174 -0.67 3.97 -17.87
N SER A 175 -0.13 3.60 -19.04
CA SER A 175 -0.83 2.75 -20.00
C SER A 175 -1.14 1.34 -19.48
N GLN A 176 -0.39 0.86 -18.50
CA GLN A 176 -0.45 -0.50 -17.97
C GLN A 176 -0.07 -0.52 -16.47
N GLN A 177 -0.04 -1.69 -15.87
CA GLN A 177 0.61 -1.94 -14.59
C GLN A 177 2.13 -1.89 -14.74
N LEU A 178 2.84 -1.82 -13.62
CA LEU A 178 4.29 -2.03 -13.60
C LEU A 178 4.63 -3.42 -14.13
N PRO A 179 5.78 -3.61 -14.79
CA PRO A 179 6.24 -4.94 -15.17
C PRO A 179 6.44 -5.83 -13.93
N PRO A 180 6.45 -7.16 -14.09
CA PRO A 180 6.67 -8.07 -12.98
C PRO A 180 8.05 -7.92 -12.36
N PHE A 181 8.12 -8.12 -11.05
CA PHE A 181 9.36 -8.11 -10.26
C PHE A 181 9.40 -9.24 -9.27
N GLU A 182 10.59 -9.75 -9.01
CA GLU A 182 10.91 -10.39 -7.75
C GLU A 182 11.60 -9.36 -6.85
N VAL A 183 11.09 -9.18 -5.63
CA VAL A 183 11.61 -8.20 -4.68
C VAL A 183 12.20 -8.90 -3.48
N LEU A 184 13.47 -8.67 -3.19
CA LEU A 184 14.07 -9.00 -1.91
C LEU A 184 13.88 -7.81 -0.98
N GLY A 185 12.86 -7.88 -0.12
CA GLY A 185 12.50 -6.85 0.84
C GLY A 185 13.22 -7.04 2.17
N PHE A 186 13.54 -5.94 2.84
CA PHE A 186 14.13 -5.94 4.18
C PHE A 186 13.86 -4.63 4.89
N ASN A 187 14.01 -4.66 6.22
CA ASN A 187 13.85 -3.48 7.05
C ASN A 187 15.23 -2.98 7.51
N THR A 188 15.54 -1.74 7.24
CA THR A 188 16.83 -1.12 7.62
C THR A 188 16.87 -0.64 9.06
N ASP A 189 15.71 -0.47 9.70
CA ASP A 189 15.57 -0.10 11.12
C ASP A 189 14.29 -0.70 11.71
N PRO A 190 14.37 -1.82 12.44
CA PRO A 190 13.20 -2.44 13.07
C PRO A 190 12.45 -1.56 14.08
N ALA A 191 13.10 -0.54 14.66
CA ALA A 191 12.45 0.42 15.55
C ALA A 191 11.39 1.27 14.83
N GLY A 192 11.44 1.31 13.49
CA GLY A 192 10.51 2.06 12.67
C GLY A 192 10.81 3.56 12.67
N TYR A 193 10.14 4.29 11.81
CA TYR A 193 10.28 5.73 11.68
C TYR A 193 8.93 6.43 11.81
N GLU A 194 8.81 7.34 12.77
CA GLU A 194 7.59 8.12 12.94
C GLU A 194 7.59 9.32 11.97
N THR A 195 6.86 9.20 10.89
CA THR A 195 6.82 10.18 9.79
C THR A 195 6.13 11.49 10.18
N LEU A 196 5.22 11.47 11.18
CA LEU A 196 4.43 12.65 11.56
C LEU A 196 5.27 13.75 12.21
N GLY A 197 6.39 13.40 12.85
CA GLY A 197 7.34 14.34 13.45
C GLY A 197 8.42 14.87 12.49
N ALA A 198 8.54 14.31 11.30
CA ALA A 198 9.58 14.70 10.36
C ALA A 198 9.28 16.06 9.72
N PRO A 199 10.30 16.93 9.57
CA PRO A 199 10.11 18.20 8.87
C PRO A 199 9.70 17.91 7.40
N PRO A 200 8.83 18.76 6.82
CA PRO A 200 8.43 18.58 5.43
C PRO A 200 9.65 18.68 4.50
N ALA A 201 9.77 17.74 3.56
CA ALA A 201 10.83 17.74 2.57
C ALA A 201 10.86 19.07 1.79
N ARG A 202 12.06 19.67 1.71
CA ARG A 202 12.32 20.92 0.99
C ARG A 202 13.27 20.62 -0.17
N TYR A 203 12.68 20.22 -1.29
CA TYR A 203 13.46 19.96 -2.51
C TYR A 203 14.05 21.23 -3.08
N SER A 204 15.31 21.17 -3.49
CA SER A 204 15.96 22.21 -4.28
C SER A 204 15.38 22.24 -5.71
N TRP A 205 15.58 23.34 -6.41
CA TRP A 205 15.15 23.44 -7.81
C TRP A 205 15.76 22.34 -8.70
N TRP A 206 17.01 21.99 -8.46
CA TRP A 206 17.70 20.93 -9.19
C TRP A 206 17.08 19.54 -8.98
N GLU A 207 16.67 19.24 -7.77
CA GLU A 207 15.95 17.98 -7.46
C GLU A 207 14.58 17.96 -8.13
N ILE A 208 13.85 19.08 -8.12
CA ILE A 208 12.55 19.19 -8.79
C ILE A 208 12.71 18.96 -10.30
N GLU A 209 13.70 19.59 -10.93
CA GLU A 209 13.99 19.39 -12.35
C GLU A 209 14.50 17.97 -12.66
N ALA A 210 15.17 17.29 -11.74
CA ALA A 210 15.60 15.91 -11.91
C ALA A 210 14.42 14.92 -11.93
N PHE A 211 13.34 15.18 -11.22
CA PHE A 211 12.15 14.32 -11.24
C PHE A 211 11.42 14.33 -12.59
N ARG A 212 11.48 15.41 -13.34
CA ARG A 212 10.78 15.53 -14.64
C ARG A 212 11.22 14.47 -15.67
N PRO A 213 12.52 14.28 -15.98
CA PRO A 213 12.94 13.20 -16.85
C PRO A 213 12.67 11.82 -16.27
N LEU A 214 12.75 11.63 -14.94
CA LEU A 214 12.46 10.33 -14.31
C LEU A 214 11.01 9.88 -14.56
N ILE A 215 10.03 10.78 -14.46
CA ILE A 215 8.63 10.48 -14.84
C ILE A 215 8.52 10.12 -16.31
N GLY A 216 9.21 10.83 -17.20
CA GLY A 216 9.24 10.51 -18.64
C GLY A 216 9.80 9.11 -18.91
N LEU A 217 10.88 8.74 -18.20
CA LEU A 217 11.48 7.41 -18.29
C LEU A 217 10.55 6.34 -17.72
N LEU A 218 9.89 6.61 -16.59
CA LEU A 218 8.93 5.68 -16.00
C LEU A 218 7.74 5.42 -16.93
N ARG A 219 7.19 6.48 -17.54
CA ARG A 219 6.12 6.35 -18.56
C ARG A 219 6.55 5.45 -19.71
N LYS A 220 7.75 5.64 -20.25
CA LYS A 220 8.32 4.78 -21.29
C LYS A 220 8.47 3.36 -20.78
N ALA A 221 9.05 3.15 -19.61
CA ALA A 221 9.31 1.85 -19.03
C ALA A 221 8.02 1.03 -18.84
N VAL A 222 6.98 1.66 -18.31
CA VAL A 222 5.65 1.02 -18.13
C VAL A 222 5.03 0.69 -19.50
N HIS A 223 5.12 1.61 -20.46
CA HIS A 223 4.58 1.37 -21.82
C HIS A 223 5.29 0.22 -22.53
N THR A 224 6.60 0.11 -22.40
CA THR A 224 7.40 -0.94 -23.04
C THR A 224 7.60 -2.18 -22.18
N GLN A 225 7.02 -2.21 -20.97
CA GLN A 225 7.20 -3.28 -19.99
C GLN A 225 8.68 -3.62 -19.73
N ASP A 226 9.50 -2.56 -19.55
CA ASP A 226 10.94 -2.65 -19.31
C ASP A 226 11.25 -2.60 -17.81
N PRO A 227 11.43 -3.75 -17.12
CA PRO A 227 11.68 -3.78 -15.69
C PRO A 227 13.04 -3.15 -15.32
N LYS A 228 14.02 -3.25 -16.20
CA LYS A 228 15.35 -2.66 -15.99
C LYS A 228 15.26 -1.12 -15.93
N LEU A 229 14.48 -0.52 -16.82
CA LEU A 229 14.30 0.93 -16.83
C LEU A 229 13.47 1.38 -15.60
N VAL A 230 12.45 0.60 -15.18
CA VAL A 230 11.72 0.87 -13.92
C VAL A 230 12.66 0.83 -12.74
N GLY A 231 13.51 -0.20 -12.62
CA GLY A 231 14.48 -0.33 -11.53
C GLY A 231 15.45 0.84 -11.44
N ARG A 232 15.96 1.31 -12.59
CA ARG A 232 16.83 2.50 -12.65
C ARG A 232 16.12 3.77 -12.20
N VAL A 233 14.84 3.95 -12.55
CA VAL A 233 14.03 5.08 -12.06
C VAL A 233 13.82 4.98 -10.55
N ALA A 234 13.54 3.78 -10.05
CA ALA A 234 13.36 3.55 -8.61
C ALA A 234 14.62 3.91 -7.82
N SER A 235 15.80 3.45 -8.26
CA SER A 235 17.09 3.79 -7.63
C SER A 235 17.35 5.30 -7.64
N ALA A 236 17.16 5.95 -8.79
CA ALA A 236 17.38 7.40 -8.90
C ALA A 236 16.41 8.20 -8.03
N SER A 237 15.14 7.81 -7.97
CA SER A 237 14.15 8.41 -7.07
C SER A 237 14.52 8.20 -5.61
N ALA A 238 14.93 6.99 -5.22
CA ALA A 238 15.37 6.66 -3.88
C ALA A 238 16.59 7.51 -3.47
N HIS A 239 17.59 7.62 -4.33
CA HIS A 239 18.81 8.39 -4.09
C HIS A 239 18.51 9.88 -3.82
N ILE A 240 17.70 10.54 -4.66
CA ILE A 240 17.31 11.94 -4.45
C ILE A 240 16.60 12.12 -3.10
N ASN A 241 15.79 11.16 -2.70
CA ASN A 241 14.99 11.23 -1.48
C ASN A 241 15.80 10.98 -0.19
N GLN A 242 17.05 10.46 -0.26
CA GLN A 242 17.85 10.22 0.95
C GLN A 242 18.12 11.48 1.75
N ARG A 243 18.21 12.63 1.11
CA ARG A 243 18.38 13.91 1.82
C ARG A 243 17.17 14.27 2.72
N HIS A 244 16.00 13.74 2.41
CA HIS A 244 14.74 14.09 3.08
C HIS A 244 14.20 12.96 3.96
N LEU A 245 14.42 11.71 3.52
CA LEU A 245 13.93 10.49 4.14
C LEU A 245 15.06 9.44 4.14
N PRO A 246 16.16 9.69 4.88
CA PRO A 246 17.34 8.85 4.85
C PRO A 246 17.00 7.43 5.34
N LYS A 247 17.56 6.44 4.66
CA LYS A 247 17.58 5.05 5.10
C LYS A 247 18.96 4.74 5.67
N PRO A 248 19.04 4.09 6.83
CA PRO A 248 20.32 3.60 7.35
C PRO A 248 21.06 2.77 6.29
N HIS A 249 22.37 2.97 6.21
CA HIS A 249 23.26 2.22 5.29
C HIS A 249 22.99 2.37 3.79
N PHE A 250 22.28 3.41 3.35
CA PHE A 250 21.82 3.53 1.96
C PHE A 250 22.95 3.41 0.93
N ASP A 251 24.11 4.04 1.14
CA ASP A 251 25.26 3.95 0.23
C ASP A 251 25.79 2.50 0.08
N TYR A 252 25.68 1.69 1.13
CA TYR A 252 26.02 0.27 1.07
C TYR A 252 24.93 -0.52 0.34
N LEU A 253 23.66 -0.17 0.52
CA LEU A 253 22.55 -0.79 -0.19
C LEU A 253 22.59 -0.55 -1.69
N GLU A 254 23.03 0.64 -2.14
CA GLU A 254 23.27 0.91 -3.56
C GLU A 254 24.40 0.00 -4.09
N LYS A 255 25.51 -0.14 -3.37
CA LYS A 255 26.61 -1.04 -3.75
C LYS A 255 26.19 -2.51 -3.78
N ILE A 256 25.40 -2.96 -2.80
CA ILE A 256 24.86 -4.32 -2.82
C ILE A 256 24.00 -4.52 -4.07
N SER A 257 23.10 -3.58 -4.38
CA SER A 257 22.26 -3.63 -5.58
C SER A 257 23.08 -3.76 -6.87
N GLU A 258 24.20 -3.03 -6.96
CA GLU A 258 25.12 -3.09 -8.09
C GLU A 258 25.88 -4.43 -8.17
N ASN A 259 26.45 -4.89 -7.04
CA ASN A 259 27.24 -6.11 -6.97
C ASN A 259 26.43 -7.35 -7.39
N VAL A 260 25.21 -7.49 -6.83
CA VAL A 260 24.31 -8.60 -7.17
C VAL A 260 23.56 -8.39 -8.49
N GLN A 261 23.87 -7.32 -9.21
CA GLN A 261 23.22 -6.99 -10.48
C GLN A 261 21.68 -6.97 -10.38
N ALA A 262 21.15 -6.37 -9.31
CA ALA A 262 19.72 -6.08 -9.22
C ALA A 262 19.33 -5.08 -10.32
N LEU A 263 18.08 -5.07 -10.73
CA LEU A 263 17.54 -4.08 -11.69
C LEU A 263 17.53 -2.67 -11.10
N GLY A 264 17.53 -2.59 -9.77
CA GLY A 264 17.56 -1.39 -8.97
C GLY A 264 17.08 -1.64 -7.56
N LEU A 265 16.94 -0.57 -6.79
CA LEU A 265 16.36 -0.60 -5.45
C LEU A 265 15.21 0.40 -5.32
N GLN A 266 14.24 0.08 -4.49
CA GLN A 266 13.15 0.96 -4.13
C GLN A 266 13.10 1.16 -2.60
N VAL A 267 12.51 2.25 -2.14
CA VAL A 267 12.38 2.58 -0.72
C VAL A 267 10.96 2.99 -0.37
N ALA A 268 10.56 2.76 0.88
CA ALA A 268 9.33 3.36 1.39
C ALA A 268 9.49 4.87 1.59
N HIS A 269 8.52 5.67 1.18
CA HIS A 269 8.52 7.12 1.40
C HIS A 269 8.28 7.49 2.87
N SER A 270 7.66 6.58 3.61
CA SER A 270 7.53 6.63 5.07
C SER A 270 7.93 5.27 5.64
N GLY A 271 8.65 5.24 6.74
CA GLY A 271 9.16 3.98 7.30
C GLY A 271 10.55 3.59 6.78
N THR A 272 10.92 2.36 7.00
CA THR A 272 12.30 1.88 6.95
C THR A 272 12.55 0.76 5.94
N ILE A 273 11.54 0.43 5.14
CA ILE A 273 11.60 -0.66 4.16
C ILE A 273 12.42 -0.23 2.93
N VAL A 274 13.23 -1.18 2.48
CA VAL A 274 13.94 -1.15 1.20
C VAL A 274 13.73 -2.49 0.49
N GLY A 275 13.72 -2.49 -0.83
CA GLY A 275 13.66 -3.69 -1.65
C GLY A 275 14.63 -3.63 -2.82
N LEU A 276 15.38 -4.72 -3.03
CA LEU A 276 16.12 -4.95 -4.25
C LEU A 276 15.19 -5.55 -5.30
N LEU A 277 15.20 -5.00 -6.49
CA LEU A 277 14.34 -5.39 -7.61
C LEU A 277 15.09 -6.33 -8.54
N PHE A 278 14.49 -7.48 -8.84
CA PHE A 278 15.06 -8.45 -9.77
C PHE A 278 14.06 -8.80 -10.86
N ASP A 279 14.58 -9.31 -11.98
CA ASP A 279 13.75 -9.91 -13.02
C ASP A 279 13.33 -11.33 -12.58
N PRO A 280 12.02 -11.62 -12.52
CA PRO A 280 11.56 -12.98 -12.18
C PRO A 280 12.06 -14.06 -13.15
N ALA A 281 12.41 -13.68 -14.40
CA ALA A 281 12.92 -14.57 -15.42
C ALA A 281 14.45 -14.76 -15.37
N ASP A 282 15.16 -14.10 -14.45
CA ASP A 282 16.61 -14.22 -14.34
C ASP A 282 16.99 -15.63 -13.86
N VAL A 283 17.77 -16.35 -14.67
CA VAL A 283 18.22 -17.71 -14.37
C VAL A 283 19.11 -17.81 -13.12
N ASN A 284 19.77 -16.71 -12.74
CA ASN A 284 20.64 -16.61 -11.57
C ASN A 284 19.93 -15.93 -10.37
N LEU A 285 18.61 -15.78 -10.42
CA LEU A 285 17.83 -15.05 -9.39
C LEU A 285 18.12 -15.58 -7.98
N GLU A 286 18.16 -16.90 -7.80
CA GLU A 286 18.39 -17.51 -6.48
C GLU A 286 19.79 -17.21 -5.94
N GLU A 287 20.81 -17.34 -6.78
CA GLU A 287 22.19 -17.02 -6.42
C GLU A 287 22.35 -15.56 -6.03
N LYS A 288 21.77 -14.65 -6.82
CA LYS A 288 21.76 -13.20 -6.53
C LYS A 288 21.07 -12.87 -5.22
N CYS A 289 19.93 -13.52 -4.93
CA CYS A 289 19.22 -13.33 -3.67
C CYS A 289 20.01 -13.85 -2.46
N VAL A 290 20.73 -14.97 -2.60
CA VAL A 290 21.61 -15.50 -1.54
C VAL A 290 22.76 -14.54 -1.29
N GLU A 291 23.48 -14.12 -2.32
CA GLU A 291 24.59 -13.15 -2.23
C GLU A 291 24.12 -11.83 -1.60
N ALA A 292 22.95 -11.32 -2.02
CA ALA A 292 22.38 -10.10 -1.42
C ALA A 292 22.13 -10.26 0.09
N LYS A 293 21.61 -11.42 0.53
CA LYS A 293 21.37 -11.69 1.95
C LYS A 293 22.66 -11.74 2.75
N GLU A 294 23.72 -12.30 2.19
CA GLU A 294 25.04 -12.35 2.83
C GLU A 294 25.58 -10.93 3.03
N HIS A 295 25.56 -10.09 2.02
CA HIS A 295 25.97 -8.69 2.14
C HIS A 295 25.08 -7.87 3.08
N LEU A 296 23.77 -8.12 3.11
CA LEU A 296 22.86 -7.49 4.07
C LEU A 296 23.20 -7.87 5.51
N ALA A 297 23.55 -9.13 5.74
CA ALA A 297 23.99 -9.61 7.07
C ALA A 297 25.29 -8.93 7.54
N GLU A 298 26.23 -8.64 6.63
CA GLU A 298 27.50 -7.93 6.94
C GLU A 298 27.23 -6.52 7.51
N ILE A 299 26.13 -5.87 7.12
CA ILE A 299 25.71 -4.55 7.63
C ILE A 299 24.65 -4.62 8.72
N GLY A 300 24.44 -5.83 9.30
CA GLY A 300 23.52 -6.04 10.43
C GLY A 300 22.06 -6.24 10.07
N ILE A 301 21.70 -6.39 8.78
CA ILE A 301 20.35 -6.67 8.33
C ILE A 301 20.19 -8.20 8.18
N GLY A 302 19.78 -8.88 9.27
CA GLY A 302 19.68 -10.33 9.33
C GLY A 302 18.35 -10.92 8.82
N SER A 303 17.34 -10.08 8.58
CA SER A 303 16.01 -10.55 8.15
C SER A 303 15.61 -9.94 6.82
N SER A 304 15.14 -10.79 5.91
CA SER A 304 14.61 -10.38 4.61
C SER A 304 13.48 -11.30 4.18
N TRP A 305 12.66 -10.87 3.24
CA TRP A 305 11.57 -11.65 2.64
C TRP A 305 11.56 -11.50 1.12
N ARG A 306 10.93 -12.41 0.45
CA ARG A 306 10.75 -12.35 -1.01
C ARG A 306 9.28 -12.07 -1.35
N LEU A 307 9.08 -11.27 -2.39
CA LEU A 307 7.78 -10.91 -2.92
C LEU A 307 7.80 -11.09 -4.43
N HIS A 308 6.87 -11.85 -4.94
CA HIS A 308 6.59 -11.88 -6.37
C HIS A 308 5.54 -10.81 -6.69
N ILE A 309 5.89 -9.85 -7.53
CA ILE A 309 4.98 -8.84 -8.06
C ILE A 309 4.64 -9.26 -9.48
N SER A 310 3.41 -9.68 -9.73
CA SER A 310 2.97 -10.13 -11.05
C SER A 310 1.87 -9.22 -11.62
N LEU A 311 1.66 -9.33 -12.93
CA LEU A 311 0.54 -8.69 -13.62
C LEU A 311 -0.77 -9.47 -13.44
N ASP A 312 -0.70 -10.67 -12.87
CA ASP A 312 -1.86 -11.54 -12.71
C ASP A 312 -2.75 -11.05 -11.55
N ARG A 313 -4.00 -10.72 -11.91
CA ARG A 313 -5.01 -10.25 -10.95
C ARG A 313 -5.50 -11.32 -10.00
N SER A 314 -5.30 -12.61 -10.31
CA SER A 314 -5.80 -13.72 -9.50
C SER A 314 -5.16 -13.75 -8.10
N GLU A 315 -3.94 -13.23 -7.95
CA GLU A 315 -3.29 -13.06 -6.65
C GLU A 315 -3.88 -11.88 -5.83
N HIS A 316 -4.61 -10.99 -6.48
CA HIS A 316 -5.23 -9.81 -5.88
C HIS A 316 -6.74 -9.98 -5.65
N ASP A 317 -7.34 -11.04 -6.22
CA ASP A 317 -8.75 -11.36 -6.03
C ASP A 317 -8.91 -12.04 -4.67
N GLY A 318 -9.27 -11.18 -3.70
CA GLY A 318 -9.39 -11.60 -2.32
C GLY A 318 -10.51 -12.61 -2.12
N THR A 319 -10.19 -13.90 -2.19
CA THR A 319 -11.00 -14.86 -1.44
C THR A 319 -11.00 -14.39 0.01
N PRO A 320 -12.17 -14.12 0.61
CA PRO A 320 -12.23 -13.71 2.01
C PRO A 320 -11.54 -14.79 2.84
N ILE A 321 -10.52 -14.40 3.60
CA ILE A 321 -9.98 -15.29 4.64
C ILE A 321 -11.15 -15.53 5.58
N PRO A 322 -11.52 -16.80 5.90
CA PRO A 322 -12.58 -17.06 6.85
C PRO A 322 -12.33 -16.25 8.13
N TYR A 323 -13.33 -15.50 8.58
CA TYR A 323 -13.24 -14.75 9.83
C TYR A 323 -13.15 -15.74 10.96
N ASP A 324 -11.99 -15.85 11.53
CA ASP A 324 -11.69 -16.59 12.74
C ASP A 324 -11.19 -15.56 13.75
N ASP A 325 -11.71 -15.59 14.96
CA ASP A 325 -11.36 -14.66 16.04
C ASP A 325 -9.92 -14.84 16.57
N THR A 326 -9.16 -15.77 15.99
CA THR A 326 -7.76 -15.99 16.31
C THR A 326 -6.95 -14.79 15.82
N PRO A 327 -6.11 -14.16 16.66
CA PRO A 327 -5.16 -13.15 16.19
C PRO A 327 -4.33 -13.76 15.06
N LEU A 328 -4.25 -13.07 13.92
CA LEU A 328 -3.34 -13.45 12.85
C LEU A 328 -1.92 -13.44 13.42
N ALA A 329 -1.45 -14.60 13.87
CA ALA A 329 -0.03 -14.81 14.03
C ALA A 329 0.59 -14.60 12.64
N LEU A 330 1.48 -13.63 12.53
CA LEU A 330 2.27 -13.37 11.34
C LEU A 330 3.17 -14.59 11.11
N GLN A 331 2.65 -15.61 10.44
CA GLN A 331 3.48 -16.69 9.91
C GLN A 331 4.14 -16.18 8.64
N PHE A 332 5.21 -15.42 8.80
CA PHE A 332 6.16 -15.26 7.72
C PHE A 332 6.95 -16.56 7.63
N THR A 333 6.79 -17.31 6.57
CA THR A 333 7.77 -18.31 6.19
C THR A 333 8.97 -17.54 5.65
N ILE A 334 9.87 -17.13 6.54
CA ILE A 334 11.18 -16.61 6.14
C ILE A 334 11.95 -17.83 5.65
N SER A 335 12.03 -18.02 4.34
CA SER A 335 12.88 -19.05 3.76
C SER A 335 14.33 -18.71 4.10
N GLY A 336 14.90 -19.42 5.08
CA GLY A 336 16.32 -19.28 5.42
C GLY A 336 16.69 -19.42 6.91
N LEU A 337 15.71 -19.44 7.83
CA LEU A 337 15.97 -19.74 9.23
C LEU A 337 14.94 -20.78 9.70
N GLY A 338 15.42 -21.88 10.25
CA GLY A 338 14.66 -23.08 10.56
C GLY A 338 13.68 -22.99 11.75
N ASP A 339 13.20 -21.81 12.15
CA ASP A 339 12.13 -21.67 13.13
C ASP A 339 11.25 -20.43 12.82
N PRO A 340 9.93 -20.52 12.99
CA PRO A 340 9.05 -19.37 12.82
C PRO A 340 9.29 -18.35 13.92
N LEU A 341 9.66 -17.13 13.57
CA LEU A 341 9.70 -15.99 14.50
C LEU A 341 8.25 -15.64 14.88
N GLU A 342 7.84 -16.00 16.09
CA GLU A 342 6.66 -15.42 16.72
C GLU A 342 6.93 -13.94 17.04
N VAL A 343 6.34 -13.05 16.26
CA VAL A 343 6.28 -11.64 16.63
C VAL A 343 5.16 -11.48 17.63
N THR A 344 5.49 -11.54 18.90
CA THR A 344 4.55 -11.20 19.99
C THR A 344 4.14 -9.74 19.82
N ALA A 345 2.83 -9.49 19.72
CA ALA A 345 2.30 -8.14 19.73
C ALA A 345 2.68 -7.49 21.08
N VAL A 346 3.54 -6.48 21.02
CA VAL A 346 3.79 -5.62 22.17
C VAL A 346 2.51 -4.82 22.40
N THR A 347 1.74 -5.20 23.40
CA THR A 347 0.67 -4.37 23.94
C THR A 347 1.35 -3.20 24.65
N ALA A 348 1.25 -2.00 24.05
CA ALA A 348 1.54 -0.79 24.76
C ALA A 348 0.42 -0.55 25.77
N GLU A 349 0.79 -0.51 27.07
CA GLU A 349 -0.04 0.04 28.13
C GLU A 349 -0.25 1.55 27.97
#